data_2d3d121f6e2ba9b7efda6cbb5f7795d0
#
_entry.id   2d3d121f6e2ba9b7efda6cbb5f7795d0
#
_cell.length_a   1.000
_cell.length_b   1.000
_cell.length_c   1.000
_cell.angle_alpha   90.00
_cell.angle_beta   90.00
_cell.angle_gamma   90.00
#
_symmetry.space_group_name_H-M   'P 1'
#
loop_
_entity.id
_entity.type
_entity.pdbx_description
1 polymer ?
#
loop_
_entity_poly.entity_id
_entity_poly.type
_entity_poly.pdbx_seq_one_letter_code
_entity_poly.pdbx_strand_id
1 'polypeptide(L)'
;LDLLAELREAFDLSLLFVSHDVSVVRRACDRVAVMYAGELVETGATRSVLDDPAHPYTRALAAAVPTPDPRAERPRHSLSGAMPDPADPPDGCRFHTRCPEVIPPEDSGLTSAEYGAVIDLRVDLAGGEVDLDRLRARADGDDADSLGRALRAEYGLPGPDGDGGRALSAAVDDAVAGDD
;
A
#
# COMPACT_ATOMS: atom_id res chain seq x y z
N LEU A 1 -15.81 -6.33 27.53
CA LEU A 1 -16.63 -6.79 26.38
C LEU A 1 -17.87 -7.54 26.90
N ASP A 2 -17.75 -8.32 27.96
CA ASP A 2 -18.83 -9.17 28.47
C ASP A 2 -20.06 -8.34 28.90
N LEU A 3 -19.85 -7.22 29.61
CA LEU A 3 -20.92 -6.29 29.98
C LEU A 3 -21.63 -5.70 28.72
N LEU A 4 -20.91 -5.42 27.64
CA LEU A 4 -21.52 -4.94 26.40
C LEU A 4 -22.39 -6.02 25.74
N ALA A 5 -21.97 -7.28 25.80
CA ALA A 5 -22.75 -8.40 25.29
C ALA A 5 -24.03 -8.59 26.13
N GLU A 6 -23.94 -8.52 27.45
CA GLU A 6 -25.10 -8.59 28.37
C GLU A 6 -26.07 -7.44 28.10
N LEU A 7 -25.61 -6.22 27.96
CA LEU A 7 -26.46 -5.06 27.66
C LEU A 7 -27.14 -5.19 26.29
N ARG A 8 -26.41 -5.69 25.29
CA ARG A 8 -26.94 -5.92 23.94
C ARG A 8 -28.12 -6.92 23.99
N GLU A 9 -27.96 -8.02 24.72
CA GLU A 9 -29.01 -9.02 24.87
C GLU A 9 -30.18 -8.51 25.74
N ALA A 10 -29.89 -7.86 26.86
CA ALA A 10 -30.92 -7.40 27.79
C ALA A 10 -31.82 -6.31 27.20
N PHE A 11 -31.30 -5.48 26.31
CA PHE A 11 -32.00 -4.33 25.74
C PHE A 11 -32.25 -4.43 24.22
N ASP A 12 -31.96 -5.59 23.61
CA ASP A 12 -32.08 -5.83 22.16
C ASP A 12 -31.39 -4.74 21.34
N LEU A 13 -30.14 -4.42 21.70
CA LEU A 13 -29.37 -3.32 21.09
C LEU A 13 -28.59 -3.76 19.87
N SER A 14 -28.56 -2.89 18.85
CA SER A 14 -27.54 -2.91 17.79
C SER A 14 -26.41 -1.98 18.17
N LEU A 15 -25.15 -2.46 18.11
CA LEU A 15 -23.97 -1.70 18.46
C LEU A 15 -23.13 -1.42 17.21
N LEU A 16 -22.79 -0.15 16.99
CA LEU A 16 -21.75 0.26 16.05
C LEU A 16 -20.47 0.50 16.85
N PHE A 17 -19.44 -0.28 16.55
CA PHE A 17 -18.16 -0.25 17.26
C PHE A 17 -17.05 0.17 16.31
N VAL A 18 -16.31 1.25 16.64
CA VAL A 18 -15.16 1.72 15.88
C VAL A 18 -13.91 1.44 16.70
N SER A 19 -12.98 0.67 16.13
CA SER A 19 -11.75 0.27 16.78
C SER A 19 -10.64 0.01 15.76
N HIS A 20 -9.41 0.23 16.18
CA HIS A 20 -8.21 -0.26 15.46
C HIS A 20 -7.70 -1.59 16.02
N ASP A 21 -8.31 -2.12 17.09
CA ASP A 21 -7.96 -3.43 17.66
C ASP A 21 -8.82 -4.53 17.04
N VAL A 22 -8.22 -5.24 16.09
CA VAL A 22 -8.86 -6.35 15.37
C VAL A 22 -9.25 -7.49 16.30
N SER A 23 -8.53 -7.70 17.41
CA SER A 23 -8.82 -8.75 18.39
C SER A 23 -10.15 -8.47 19.10
N VAL A 24 -10.41 -7.22 19.43
CA VAL A 24 -11.67 -6.75 20.03
C VAL A 24 -12.81 -6.91 19.02
N VAL A 25 -12.61 -6.47 17.77
CA VAL A 25 -13.59 -6.60 16.69
C VAL A 25 -13.96 -8.08 16.46
N ARG A 26 -12.98 -8.98 16.42
CA ARG A 26 -13.17 -10.41 16.23
C ARG A 26 -14.06 -11.03 17.33
N ARG A 27 -13.98 -10.53 18.55
CA ARG A 27 -14.73 -11.04 19.70
C ARG A 27 -16.12 -10.43 19.88
N ALA A 28 -16.27 -9.17 19.50
CA ALA A 28 -17.45 -8.38 19.84
C ALA A 28 -18.43 -8.16 18.68
N CYS A 29 -17.97 -8.29 17.43
CA CYS A 29 -18.74 -7.88 16.27
C CYS A 29 -19.14 -9.08 15.39
N ASP A 30 -20.39 -9.11 14.96
CA ASP A 30 -20.91 -10.12 14.03
C ASP A 30 -20.49 -9.82 12.59
N ARG A 31 -20.38 -8.53 12.25
CA ARG A 31 -19.95 -8.00 10.96
C ARG A 31 -18.86 -6.95 11.12
N VAL A 32 -18.02 -6.82 10.13
CA VAL A 32 -16.97 -5.80 10.08
C VAL A 32 -16.99 -5.07 8.74
N ALA A 33 -16.64 -3.80 8.79
CA ALA A 33 -16.30 -2.98 7.64
C ALA A 33 -14.88 -2.45 7.86
N VAL A 34 -13.97 -2.79 6.98
CA VAL A 34 -12.57 -2.33 7.00
C VAL A 34 -12.47 -1.05 6.20
N MET A 35 -11.85 -0.03 6.79
CA MET A 35 -11.68 1.29 6.18
C MET A 35 -10.20 1.60 6.01
N TYR A 36 -9.84 2.18 4.86
CA TYR A 36 -8.51 2.71 4.58
C TYR A 36 -8.63 4.12 3.96
N ALA A 37 -7.92 5.08 4.53
CA ALA A 37 -7.91 6.48 4.06
C ALA A 37 -9.32 7.05 3.77
N GLY A 38 -10.32 6.70 4.60
CA GLY A 38 -11.70 7.18 4.47
C GLY A 38 -12.61 6.37 3.55
N GLU A 39 -12.13 5.31 2.89
CA GLU A 39 -12.93 4.40 2.06
C GLU A 39 -13.11 3.03 2.69
N LEU A 40 -14.30 2.44 2.51
CA LEU A 40 -14.56 1.05 2.90
C LEU A 40 -13.97 0.13 1.82
N VAL A 41 -12.92 -0.60 2.19
CA VAL A 41 -12.21 -1.50 1.27
C VAL A 41 -12.73 -2.94 1.33
N GLU A 42 -13.32 -3.35 2.44
CA GLU A 42 -13.91 -4.68 2.59
C GLU A 42 -15.00 -4.70 3.66
N THR A 43 -16.09 -5.44 3.41
CA THR A 43 -17.19 -5.59 4.38
C THR A 43 -17.73 -7.01 4.36
N GLY A 44 -18.09 -7.54 5.52
CA GLY A 44 -18.68 -8.89 5.59
C GLY A 44 -18.88 -9.41 7.00
N ALA A 45 -19.19 -10.70 7.12
CA ALA A 45 -19.17 -11.38 8.40
C ALA A 45 -17.73 -11.34 8.97
N THR A 46 -17.60 -11.04 10.26
CA THR A 46 -16.30 -10.81 10.90
C THR A 46 -15.32 -11.96 10.69
N ARG A 47 -15.80 -13.21 10.81
CA ARG A 47 -14.95 -14.38 10.57
C ARG A 47 -14.49 -14.48 9.14
N SER A 48 -15.38 -14.30 8.16
CA SER A 48 -15.01 -14.38 6.73
C SER A 48 -13.96 -13.35 6.37
N VAL A 49 -14.18 -12.08 6.77
CA VAL A 49 -13.26 -10.97 6.43
C VAL A 49 -11.90 -11.10 7.13
N LEU A 50 -11.86 -11.63 8.37
CA LEU A 50 -10.62 -11.70 9.14
C LEU A 50 -9.87 -13.04 9.00
N ASP A 51 -10.54 -14.11 8.57
CA ASP A 51 -9.92 -15.44 8.39
C ASP A 51 -9.49 -15.67 6.94
N ASP A 52 -10.22 -15.10 5.97
CA ASP A 52 -9.93 -15.17 4.54
C ASP A 52 -10.16 -13.81 3.85
N PRO A 53 -9.31 -12.81 4.17
CA PRO A 53 -9.45 -11.47 3.65
C PRO A 53 -9.20 -11.40 2.15
N ALA A 54 -10.14 -10.79 1.41
CA ALA A 54 -10.02 -10.58 -0.03
C ALA A 54 -9.14 -9.38 -0.37
N HIS A 55 -9.24 -8.29 0.41
CA HIS A 55 -8.49 -7.07 0.14
C HIS A 55 -7.06 -7.14 0.74
N PRO A 56 -6.00 -6.77 0.00
CA PRO A 56 -4.61 -6.85 0.49
C PRO A 56 -4.34 -6.06 1.77
N TYR A 57 -4.99 -4.92 1.97
CA TYR A 57 -4.91 -4.17 3.23
C TYR A 57 -5.51 -4.94 4.41
N THR A 58 -6.69 -5.55 4.23
CA THR A 58 -7.32 -6.36 5.28
C THR A 58 -6.45 -7.56 5.63
N ARG A 59 -5.80 -8.17 4.64
CA ARG A 59 -4.84 -9.28 4.82
C ARG A 59 -3.66 -8.86 5.69
N ALA A 60 -3.07 -7.71 5.38
CA ALA A 60 -1.97 -7.15 6.17
C ALA A 60 -2.42 -6.80 7.60
N LEU A 61 -3.62 -6.21 7.75
CA LEU A 61 -4.21 -5.86 9.05
C LEU A 61 -4.48 -7.10 9.91
N ALA A 62 -5.07 -8.15 9.32
CA ALA A 62 -5.34 -9.42 10.00
C ALA A 62 -4.04 -10.15 10.41
N ALA A 63 -3.01 -10.11 9.56
CA ALA A 63 -1.69 -10.69 9.83
C ALA A 63 -0.92 -9.97 10.94
N ALA A 64 -1.20 -8.68 11.17
CA ALA A 64 -0.59 -7.89 12.23
C ALA A 64 -1.12 -8.22 13.63
N VAL A 65 -2.25 -8.95 13.74
CA VAL A 65 -2.84 -9.34 15.04
C VAL A 65 -1.88 -10.29 15.79
N PRO A 66 -1.45 -9.98 17.02
CA PRO A 66 -0.59 -10.84 17.79
C PRO A 66 -1.24 -12.22 18.06
N THR A 67 -0.54 -13.30 17.76
CA THR A 67 -0.95 -14.67 18.12
C THR A 67 -0.20 -15.09 19.37
N PRO A 68 -0.86 -15.72 20.35
CA PRO A 68 -0.20 -16.18 21.56
C PRO A 68 0.81 -17.31 21.34
N ASP A 69 0.72 -18.02 20.21
CA ASP A 69 1.63 -19.11 19.88
C ASP A 69 2.97 -18.57 19.35
N PRO A 70 4.08 -18.73 20.10
CA PRO A 70 5.40 -18.26 19.68
C PRO A 70 6.00 -19.08 18.52
N ARG A 71 5.40 -20.21 18.17
CA ARG A 71 5.86 -21.09 17.08
C ARG A 71 5.11 -20.86 15.78
N ALA A 72 4.05 -20.04 15.80
CA ALA A 72 3.31 -19.70 14.60
C ALA A 72 4.22 -18.95 13.62
N GLU A 73 4.54 -19.54 12.49
CA GLU A 73 5.17 -18.85 11.37
C GLU A 73 4.16 -17.83 10.81
N ARG A 74 4.58 -16.58 10.72
CA ARG A 74 3.77 -15.51 10.18
C ARG A 74 4.39 -15.02 8.90
N PRO A 75 3.65 -15.00 7.80
CA PRO A 75 4.04 -14.17 6.67
C PRO A 75 4.06 -12.71 7.14
N ARG A 76 5.24 -12.10 7.14
CA ARG A 76 5.37 -10.66 7.40
C ARG A 76 4.87 -9.93 6.18
N HIS A 77 3.62 -9.53 6.20
CA HIS A 77 3.10 -8.57 5.23
C HIS A 77 3.59 -7.17 5.66
N SER A 78 4.82 -6.84 5.26
CA SER A 78 5.33 -5.49 5.41
C SER A 78 4.67 -4.63 4.35
N LEU A 79 3.89 -3.66 4.77
CA LEU A 79 3.40 -2.61 3.89
C LEU A 79 4.51 -1.57 3.75
N SER A 80 5.07 -1.42 2.56
CA SER A 80 6.01 -0.35 2.23
C SER A 80 5.30 0.98 2.00
N GLY A 81 6.05 2.06 2.02
CA GLY A 81 5.58 3.41 1.76
C GLY A 81 4.78 4.06 2.90
N ALA A 82 4.69 5.38 2.85
CA ALA A 82 3.92 6.19 3.79
C ALA A 82 2.41 6.04 3.56
N MET A 83 1.62 6.29 4.60
CA MET A 83 0.18 6.41 4.45
C MET A 83 -0.13 7.68 3.64
N PRO A 84 -0.98 7.62 2.60
CA PRO A 84 -1.38 8.81 1.87
C PRO A 84 -2.10 9.82 2.77
N ASP A 85 -1.97 11.10 2.45
CA ASP A 85 -2.70 12.14 3.15
C ASP A 85 -4.21 11.95 2.95
N PRO A 86 -5.00 11.79 4.02
CA PRO A 86 -6.45 11.67 3.89
C PRO A 86 -7.13 12.90 3.30
N ALA A 87 -6.48 14.08 3.35
CA ALA A 87 -6.99 15.33 2.78
C ALA A 87 -6.75 15.41 1.26
N ASP A 88 -5.70 14.71 0.77
CA ASP A 88 -5.36 14.62 -0.66
C ASP A 88 -5.09 13.16 -1.04
N PRO A 89 -6.13 12.32 -1.04
CA PRO A 89 -5.97 10.89 -1.33
C PRO A 89 -5.64 10.67 -2.81
N PRO A 90 -4.83 9.65 -3.13
CA PRO A 90 -4.53 9.32 -4.51
C PRO A 90 -5.80 8.88 -5.28
N ASP A 91 -5.81 9.17 -6.59
CA ASP A 91 -6.90 8.78 -7.48
C ASP A 91 -7.07 7.25 -7.56
N GLY A 92 -8.31 6.80 -7.73
CA GLY A 92 -8.64 5.38 -7.80
C GLY A 92 -8.61 4.68 -6.44
N CYS A 93 -8.03 3.49 -6.38
CA CYS A 93 -7.92 2.75 -5.13
C CYS A 93 -6.91 3.44 -4.20
N ARG A 94 -7.35 4.00 -3.08
CA ARG A 94 -6.50 4.73 -2.12
C ARG A 94 -5.36 3.90 -1.52
N PHE A 95 -5.46 2.58 -1.60
CA PHE A 95 -4.42 1.66 -1.13
C PHE A 95 -3.38 1.31 -2.19
N HIS A 96 -3.56 1.73 -3.47
CA HIS A 96 -2.69 1.29 -4.56
C HIS A 96 -1.21 1.63 -4.36
N THR A 97 -0.90 2.75 -3.71
CA THR A 97 0.49 3.20 -3.40
C THR A 97 1.22 2.29 -2.43
N ARG A 98 0.52 1.39 -1.75
CA ARG A 98 1.07 0.43 -0.78
C ARG A 98 0.63 -1.01 -1.05
N CYS A 99 -0.03 -1.23 -2.18
CA CYS A 99 -0.62 -2.52 -2.52
C CYS A 99 0.43 -3.46 -3.13
N PRO A 100 0.72 -4.61 -2.51
CA PRO A 100 1.65 -5.59 -3.10
C PRO A 100 1.07 -6.30 -4.33
N GLU A 101 -0.23 -6.16 -4.58
CA GLU A 101 -0.98 -6.77 -5.69
C GLU A 101 -1.53 -5.70 -6.63
N VAL A 102 -0.81 -4.58 -6.80
CA VAL A 102 -1.22 -3.50 -7.69
C VAL A 102 -1.33 -4.01 -9.13
N ILE A 103 -2.42 -3.61 -9.81
CA ILE A 103 -2.70 -4.00 -11.19
C ILE A 103 -2.31 -2.82 -12.09
N PRO A 104 -1.36 -3.00 -13.02
CA PRO A 104 -1.01 -1.94 -13.96
C PRO A 104 -2.17 -1.67 -14.95
N PRO A 105 -2.28 -0.45 -15.50
CA PRO A 105 -3.18 -0.18 -16.61
C PRO A 105 -2.90 -1.09 -17.81
N GLU A 106 -3.94 -1.51 -18.53
CA GLU A 106 -3.84 -2.47 -19.64
C GLU A 106 -2.91 -1.98 -20.77
N ASP A 107 -2.84 -0.68 -20.97
CA ASP A 107 -2.05 -0.01 -22.02
C ASP A 107 -0.63 0.37 -21.57
N SER A 108 -0.28 0.12 -20.32
CA SER A 108 1.04 0.49 -19.78
C SER A 108 2.19 -0.41 -20.26
N GLY A 109 1.89 -1.63 -20.67
CA GLY A 109 2.89 -2.64 -21.03
C GLY A 109 3.78 -3.08 -19.87
N LEU A 110 3.44 -2.73 -18.63
CA LEU A 110 4.18 -3.05 -17.43
C LEU A 110 3.64 -4.33 -16.76
N THR A 111 4.52 -5.11 -16.18
CA THR A 111 4.15 -6.14 -15.21
C THR A 111 3.72 -5.50 -13.88
N SER A 112 3.00 -6.23 -13.03
CA SER A 112 2.60 -5.75 -11.69
C SER A 112 3.82 -5.36 -10.83
N ALA A 113 4.94 -6.09 -10.95
CA ALA A 113 6.16 -5.79 -10.22
C ALA A 113 6.81 -4.48 -10.70
N GLU A 114 6.90 -4.27 -12.01
CA GLU A 114 7.45 -3.04 -12.59
C GLU A 114 6.55 -1.84 -12.25
N TYR A 115 5.23 -2.01 -12.32
CA TYR A 115 4.29 -0.95 -11.95
C TYR A 115 4.35 -0.62 -10.45
N GLY A 116 4.53 -1.63 -9.59
CA GLY A 116 4.81 -1.42 -8.17
C GLY A 116 6.06 -0.56 -7.95
N ALA A 117 7.15 -0.88 -8.62
CA ALA A 117 8.40 -0.11 -8.55
C ALA A 117 8.24 1.35 -9.03
N VAL A 118 7.39 1.59 -10.03
CA VAL A 118 7.02 2.95 -10.48
C VAL A 118 6.29 3.73 -9.39
N ILE A 119 5.35 3.06 -8.73
CA ILE A 119 4.60 3.67 -7.64
C ILE A 119 5.54 3.99 -6.48
N ASP A 120 6.43 3.06 -6.10
CA ASP A 120 7.41 3.28 -5.03
C ASP A 120 8.28 4.50 -5.35
N LEU A 121 8.83 4.59 -6.57
CA LEU A 121 9.59 5.77 -7.00
C LEU A 121 8.79 7.07 -6.89
N ARG A 122 7.52 7.09 -7.33
CA ARG A 122 6.68 8.29 -7.25
C ARG A 122 6.40 8.71 -5.81
N VAL A 123 6.18 7.75 -4.93
CA VAL A 123 5.96 8.00 -3.49
C VAL A 123 7.22 8.56 -2.85
N ASP A 124 8.38 7.97 -3.14
CA ASP A 124 9.67 8.41 -2.59
C ASP A 124 10.06 9.81 -3.12
N LEU A 125 9.80 10.09 -4.39
CA LEU A 125 9.98 11.43 -4.96
C LEU A 125 9.07 12.47 -4.30
N ALA A 126 7.80 12.17 -4.16
CA ALA A 126 6.84 13.07 -3.51
C ALA A 126 7.16 13.29 -2.03
N GLY A 127 7.73 12.28 -1.36
CA GLY A 127 8.20 12.34 0.03
C GLY A 127 9.55 13.03 0.21
N GLY A 128 10.29 13.31 -0.88
CA GLY A 128 11.67 13.80 -0.80
C GLY A 128 12.65 12.77 -0.25
N GLU A 129 12.32 11.47 -0.35
CA GLU A 129 13.13 10.37 0.17
C GLU A 129 14.19 9.91 -0.85
N VAL A 130 14.12 10.36 -2.10
CA VAL A 130 15.10 10.05 -3.14
C VAL A 130 16.35 10.91 -2.94
N ASP A 131 17.47 10.27 -2.60
CA ASP A 131 18.77 10.95 -2.50
C ASP A 131 19.40 11.11 -3.89
N LEU A 132 19.03 12.18 -4.59
CA LEU A 132 19.50 12.50 -5.93
C LEU A 132 21.00 12.79 -5.97
N ASP A 133 21.59 13.36 -4.92
CA ASP A 133 23.03 13.61 -4.84
C ASP A 133 23.82 12.30 -4.78
N ARG A 134 23.33 11.34 -4.01
CA ARG A 134 23.90 9.99 -3.97
C ARG A 134 23.77 9.28 -5.31
N LEU A 135 22.65 9.44 -6.01
CA LEU A 135 22.43 8.86 -7.32
C LEU A 135 23.35 9.50 -8.37
N ARG A 136 23.50 10.83 -8.36
CA ARG A 136 24.46 11.56 -9.22
C ARG A 136 25.90 11.09 -8.98
N ALA A 137 26.31 10.89 -7.74
CA ALA A 137 27.65 10.40 -7.40
C ALA A 137 27.94 8.96 -7.89
N ARG A 138 26.90 8.19 -8.20
CA ARG A 138 26.98 6.80 -8.72
C ARG A 138 26.71 6.69 -10.21
N ALA A 139 26.16 7.74 -10.81
CA ALA A 139 25.91 7.79 -12.25
C ALA A 139 27.22 7.93 -13.04
N ASP A 140 27.27 7.33 -14.24
CA ASP A 140 28.45 7.39 -15.13
C ASP A 140 28.62 8.75 -15.85
N GLY A 141 27.87 9.78 -15.43
CA GLY A 141 27.88 11.14 -15.98
C GLY A 141 26.89 12.05 -15.24
N ASP A 142 27.08 13.37 -15.44
CA ASP A 142 26.21 14.40 -14.81
C ASP A 142 25.00 14.78 -15.68
N ASP A 143 24.78 14.06 -16.79
CA ASP A 143 23.65 14.30 -17.69
C ASP A 143 22.37 13.58 -17.19
N ALA A 144 21.20 14.09 -17.63
CA ALA A 144 19.89 13.55 -17.28
C ALA A 144 19.71 12.06 -17.64
N ASP A 145 20.32 11.61 -18.75
CA ASP A 145 20.24 10.22 -19.18
C ASP A 145 20.97 9.29 -18.21
N SER A 146 22.13 9.72 -17.70
CA SER A 146 22.93 8.97 -16.73
C SER A 146 22.22 8.87 -15.39
N LEU A 147 21.60 9.95 -14.92
CA LEU A 147 20.80 9.97 -13.71
C LEU A 147 19.52 9.11 -13.88
N GLY A 148 18.84 9.20 -15.02
CA GLY A 148 17.69 8.36 -15.35
C GLY A 148 18.04 6.86 -15.38
N ARG A 149 19.23 6.48 -15.86
CA ARG A 149 19.70 5.09 -15.78
C ARG A 149 19.97 4.65 -14.34
N ALA A 150 20.57 5.51 -13.53
CA ALA A 150 20.84 5.23 -12.11
C ALA A 150 19.55 5.04 -11.32
N LEU A 151 18.54 5.89 -11.52
CA LEU A 151 17.19 5.76 -10.95
C LEU A 151 16.52 4.43 -11.35
N ARG A 152 16.56 4.08 -12.64
CA ARG A 152 16.00 2.82 -13.12
C ARG A 152 16.68 1.62 -12.49
N ALA A 153 17.99 1.66 -12.31
CA ALA A 153 18.75 0.58 -11.67
C ALA A 153 18.44 0.46 -10.16
N GLU A 154 18.29 1.58 -9.46
CA GLU A 154 17.99 1.60 -8.02
C GLU A 154 16.59 1.02 -7.74
N TYR A 155 15.59 1.38 -8.54
CA TYR A 155 14.20 0.95 -8.38
C TYR A 155 13.82 -0.30 -9.20
N GLY A 156 14.76 -0.89 -9.95
CA GLY A 156 14.50 -2.07 -10.79
C GLY A 156 13.48 -1.80 -11.91
N LEU A 157 13.47 -0.57 -12.43
CA LEU A 157 12.54 -0.15 -13.49
C LEU A 157 12.98 -0.66 -14.86
N PRO A 158 12.04 -0.92 -15.80
CA PRO A 158 12.36 -1.34 -17.17
C PRO A 158 13.18 -0.29 -17.92
N GLY A 159 13.99 -0.77 -18.89
CA GLY A 159 14.76 0.11 -19.78
C GLY A 159 13.85 0.99 -20.65
N PRO A 160 14.40 2.06 -21.28
CA PRO A 160 13.61 3.03 -22.05
C PRO A 160 13.00 2.46 -23.34
N ASP A 161 13.52 1.35 -23.86
CA ASP A 161 13.19 0.83 -25.20
C ASP A 161 11.91 -0.02 -25.27
N GLY A 162 11.30 -0.39 -24.11
CA GLY A 162 10.03 -1.13 -24.04
C GLY A 162 8.79 -0.23 -24.01
N ASP A 163 7.60 -0.80 -24.24
CA ASP A 163 6.34 -0.04 -24.16
C ASP A 163 6.16 0.57 -22.76
N GLY A 164 6.45 -0.19 -21.72
CA GLY A 164 6.47 0.30 -20.33
C GLY A 164 7.59 1.32 -20.07
N GLY A 165 8.75 1.15 -20.70
CA GLY A 165 9.88 2.06 -20.58
C GLY A 165 9.61 3.46 -21.14
N ARG A 166 8.85 3.56 -22.25
CA ARG A 166 8.45 4.85 -22.83
C ARG A 166 7.43 5.60 -21.98
N ALA A 167 6.47 4.90 -21.40
CA ALA A 167 5.50 5.50 -20.47
C ALA A 167 6.17 6.05 -19.21
N LEU A 168 7.25 5.40 -18.77
CA LEU A 168 8.05 5.79 -17.61
C LEU A 168 9.06 6.90 -17.91
N SER A 169 9.52 7.04 -19.16
CA SER A 169 10.55 8.06 -19.50
C SER A 169 10.08 9.45 -19.15
N ALA A 170 8.83 9.80 -19.46
CA ALA A 170 8.26 11.10 -19.13
C ALA A 170 8.25 11.37 -17.60
N ALA A 171 7.92 10.37 -16.79
CA ALA A 171 7.89 10.52 -15.32
C ALA A 171 9.30 10.60 -14.72
N VAL A 172 10.26 9.87 -15.28
CA VAL A 172 11.67 9.93 -14.85
C VAL A 172 12.31 11.24 -15.29
N ASP A 173 12.03 11.70 -16.51
CA ASP A 173 12.55 12.97 -17.05
C ASP A 173 12.00 14.18 -16.27
N ASP A 174 10.70 14.12 -15.88
CA ASP A 174 10.05 15.15 -15.06
C ASP A 174 10.63 15.19 -13.63
N ALA A 175 10.92 14.02 -13.07
CA ALA A 175 11.56 13.89 -11.76
C ALA A 175 12.99 14.44 -11.75
N VAL A 176 13.72 14.26 -12.86
CA VAL A 176 15.10 14.74 -13.03
C VAL A 176 15.14 16.25 -13.34
N ALA A 177 14.11 16.78 -14.03
CA ALA A 177 14.04 18.20 -14.43
C ALA A 177 13.46 19.11 -13.32
N GLY A 178 12.74 18.57 -12.35
CA GLY A 178 12.11 19.35 -11.27
C GLY A 178 13.04 19.83 -10.16
N ASP A 179 14.35 19.63 -10.30
CA ASP A 179 15.38 19.91 -9.28
C ASP A 179 16.22 21.20 -9.61
N ASP A 180 15.68 22.13 -10.43
CA ASP A 180 16.27 23.44 -10.73
C ASP A 180 15.58 24.60 -9.97
#